data_063d33078d2b17c8e5fabaf224c59369
#
_entry.id   063d33078d2b17c8e5fabaf224c59369
#
_cell.length_a   1.000
_cell.length_b   1.000
_cell.length_c   1.000
_cell.angle_alpha   90.00
_cell.angle_beta   90.00
_cell.angle_gamma   90.00
#
_symmetry.space_group_name_H-M   'P 1'
#
loop_
_entity.id
_entity.type
_entity.pdbx_description
1 polymer ?
#
loop_
_entity_poly.entity_id
_entity_poly.type
_entity_poly.pdbx_seq_one_letter_code
_entity_poly.pdbx_strand_id
1 'polypeptide(L)'
;ELIQANQDLATAKDQLEQNNQDLRDLNQKIASANDQMTRDLEAAARVQRALLPAEETLHFSCGEVAWRYVPCHGLAGDFLNVFQLDDEHVGLFVVDVSGHGVPSSLLSVTVGRFLTPKVSDSSVLVRIGEDGATEVVSPVEVATELNQQFQSQDFSELYFTFIYCVVNSRTGEMRYTASGHPPLLRLSATGEVTFESLHSLPVGFFPEAEYEEKIIQLQEGDRIYLYSDGVTEAMDKDLEQFGDESLKEVISLNRSRDLDAGVGELLESIQAWCEPNGPLDDVSILGFEWRGTSS
;
A
#
# COMPACT_ATOMS: atom_id res chain seq x y z
N GLU A 1 44.48 -35.34 44.87
CA GLU A 1 43.78 -34.06 44.57
C GLU A 1 44.24 -33.47 43.24
N LEU A 2 45.55 -33.25 42.97
CA LEU A 2 46.06 -32.65 41.72
C LEU A 2 45.81 -33.51 40.48
N ILE A 3 45.88 -34.84 40.57
CA ILE A 3 45.62 -35.79 39.50
C ILE A 3 44.14 -35.76 39.15
N GLN A 4 43.24 -35.73 40.12
CA GLN A 4 41.81 -35.65 39.94
C GLN A 4 41.41 -34.30 39.25
N ALA A 5 41.94 -33.19 39.78
CA ALA A 5 41.72 -31.87 39.18
C ALA A 5 42.16 -31.78 37.73
N ASN A 6 43.27 -32.39 37.36
CA ASN A 6 43.73 -32.44 35.95
C ASN A 6 42.86 -33.31 35.06
N GLN A 7 42.29 -34.39 35.58
CA GLN A 7 41.33 -35.23 34.86
C GLN A 7 40.03 -34.50 34.60
N ASP A 8 39.51 -33.80 35.64
CA ASP A 8 38.29 -33.00 35.54
C ASP A 8 38.47 -31.84 34.54
N LEU A 9 39.63 -31.19 34.55
CA LEU A 9 39.97 -30.14 33.60
C LEU A 9 40.06 -30.64 32.17
N ALA A 10 40.65 -31.80 31.94
CA ALA A 10 40.72 -32.43 30.61
C ALA A 10 39.33 -32.74 30.09
N THR A 11 38.45 -33.34 30.92
CA THR A 11 37.06 -33.64 30.55
C THR A 11 36.27 -32.37 30.25
N ALA A 12 36.42 -31.32 31.05
CA ALA A 12 35.76 -30.05 30.82
C ALA A 12 36.25 -29.38 29.51
N LYS A 13 37.53 -29.50 29.21
CA LYS A 13 38.10 -29.01 27.95
C LYS A 13 37.53 -29.72 26.72
N ASP A 14 37.50 -31.06 26.76
CA ASP A 14 36.93 -31.86 25.67
C ASP A 14 35.45 -31.55 25.46
N GLN A 15 34.69 -31.40 26.55
CA GLN A 15 33.29 -30.99 26.48
C GLN A 15 33.12 -29.60 25.89
N LEU A 16 33.98 -28.64 26.24
CA LEU A 16 33.99 -27.30 25.68
C LEU A 16 34.29 -27.29 24.18
N GLU A 17 35.29 -28.09 23.77
CA GLU A 17 35.64 -28.24 22.35
C GLU A 17 34.47 -28.82 21.54
N GLN A 18 33.79 -29.85 22.07
CA GLN A 18 32.61 -30.42 21.46
C GLN A 18 31.46 -29.41 21.34
N ASN A 19 31.13 -28.71 22.43
CA ASN A 19 30.09 -27.68 22.43
C ASN A 19 30.39 -26.56 21.43
N ASN A 20 31.65 -26.14 21.33
CA ASN A 20 32.08 -25.14 20.35
C ASN A 20 31.90 -25.62 18.89
N GLN A 21 32.17 -26.91 18.63
CA GLN A 21 31.93 -27.47 17.31
C GLN A 21 30.44 -27.52 16.99
N ASP A 22 29.63 -28.02 17.91
CA ASP A 22 28.16 -28.06 17.75
C ASP A 22 27.55 -26.69 17.51
N LEU A 23 28.04 -25.67 18.23
CA LEU A 23 27.63 -24.26 18.03
C LEU A 23 28.01 -23.74 16.63
N ARG A 24 29.22 -24.07 16.13
CA ARG A 24 29.62 -23.66 14.77
C ARG A 24 28.74 -24.31 13.70
N ASP A 25 28.47 -25.59 13.86
CA ASP A 25 27.63 -26.33 12.93
C ASP A 25 26.18 -25.81 12.93
N LEU A 26 25.66 -25.49 14.11
CA LEU A 26 24.32 -24.88 14.26
C LEU A 26 24.28 -23.49 13.62
N ASN A 27 25.28 -22.66 13.91
CA ASN A 27 25.34 -21.31 13.31
C ASN A 27 25.44 -21.36 11.78
N GLN A 28 26.17 -22.32 11.22
CA GLN A 28 26.26 -22.50 9.78
C GLN A 28 24.91 -22.93 9.18
N LYS A 29 24.17 -23.82 9.86
CA LYS A 29 22.82 -24.23 9.43
C LYS A 29 21.84 -23.05 9.49
N ILE A 30 21.87 -22.26 10.56
CA ILE A 30 21.02 -21.05 10.71
C ILE A 30 21.34 -20.06 9.59
N ALA A 31 22.62 -19.76 9.34
CA ALA A 31 23.02 -18.84 8.26
C ALA A 31 22.51 -19.33 6.89
N SER A 32 22.68 -20.61 6.58
CA SER A 32 22.21 -21.20 5.31
C SER A 32 20.68 -21.16 5.18
N ALA A 33 19.95 -21.41 6.27
CA ALA A 33 18.48 -21.33 6.28
C ALA A 33 17.99 -19.89 6.11
N ASN A 34 18.64 -18.92 6.76
CA ASN A 34 18.33 -17.49 6.60
C ASN A 34 18.60 -17.02 5.16
N ASP A 35 19.73 -17.39 4.57
CA ASP A 35 20.05 -17.05 3.18
C ASP A 35 19.01 -17.62 2.20
N GLN A 36 18.53 -18.83 2.44
CA GLN A 36 17.48 -19.42 1.62
C GLN A 36 16.17 -18.68 1.79
N MET A 37 15.76 -18.41 3.04
CA MET A 37 14.53 -17.67 3.35
C MET A 37 14.54 -16.26 2.71
N THR A 38 15.67 -15.55 2.78
CA THR A 38 15.82 -14.24 2.15
C THR A 38 15.59 -14.32 0.63
N ARG A 39 16.22 -15.31 -0.05
CA ARG A 39 16.01 -15.50 -1.50
C ARG A 39 14.57 -15.82 -1.86
N ASP A 40 13.89 -16.62 -1.04
CA ASP A 40 12.48 -17.00 -1.27
C ASP A 40 11.56 -15.78 -1.09
N LEU A 41 11.80 -14.94 -0.07
CA LEU A 41 11.07 -13.68 0.14
C LEU A 41 11.32 -12.66 -0.98
N GLU A 42 12.56 -12.52 -1.46
CA GLU A 42 12.86 -11.66 -2.61
C GLU A 42 12.18 -12.14 -3.90
N ALA A 43 12.05 -13.47 -4.09
CA ALA A 43 11.32 -14.02 -5.22
C ALA A 43 9.81 -13.70 -5.12
N ALA A 44 9.22 -13.84 -3.94
CA ALA A 44 7.81 -13.48 -3.69
C ALA A 44 7.56 -11.98 -3.88
N ALA A 45 8.48 -11.12 -3.40
CA ALA A 45 8.41 -9.66 -3.60
C ALA A 45 8.41 -9.26 -5.08
N ARG A 46 9.20 -9.94 -5.92
CA ARG A 46 9.17 -9.71 -7.38
C ARG A 46 7.82 -10.06 -8.00
N VAL A 47 7.17 -11.13 -7.52
CA VAL A 47 5.83 -11.50 -7.99
C VAL A 47 4.80 -10.46 -7.55
N GLN A 48 4.83 -10.01 -6.29
CA GLN A 48 3.95 -8.97 -5.78
C GLN A 48 4.12 -7.66 -6.58
N ARG A 49 5.35 -7.21 -6.79
CA ARG A 49 5.66 -5.99 -7.56
C ARG A 49 5.17 -6.06 -9.02
N ALA A 50 5.15 -7.25 -9.63
CA ALA A 50 4.64 -7.43 -10.99
C ALA A 50 3.10 -7.27 -11.11
N LEU A 51 2.38 -7.16 -10.00
CA LEU A 51 0.94 -6.89 -9.95
C LEU A 51 0.62 -5.39 -9.84
N LEU A 52 1.62 -4.57 -9.48
CA LEU A 52 1.50 -3.10 -9.49
C LEU A 52 1.43 -2.58 -10.93
N PRO A 53 1.03 -1.31 -11.16
CA PRO A 53 1.07 -0.71 -12.50
C PRO A 53 2.45 -0.86 -13.14
N ALA A 54 2.48 -1.13 -14.46
CA ALA A 54 3.72 -1.46 -15.16
C ALA A 54 4.73 -0.30 -15.22
N GLU A 55 4.24 0.94 -15.21
CA GLU A 55 5.04 2.16 -15.29
C GLU A 55 4.68 3.06 -14.11
N GLU A 56 5.66 3.78 -13.56
CA GLU A 56 5.47 4.71 -12.44
C GLU A 56 4.62 5.94 -12.82
N THR A 57 4.53 6.23 -14.11
CA THR A 57 3.67 7.28 -14.67
C THR A 57 2.80 6.70 -15.77
N LEU A 58 1.50 6.96 -15.69
CA LEU A 58 0.49 6.48 -16.63
C LEU A 58 -0.34 7.65 -17.14
N HIS A 59 -0.66 7.62 -18.43
CA HIS A 59 -1.46 8.65 -19.07
C HIS A 59 -2.82 8.09 -19.48
N PHE A 60 -3.87 8.81 -19.08
CA PHE A 60 -5.25 8.56 -19.47
C PHE A 60 -5.77 9.74 -20.31
N SER A 61 -6.86 9.54 -21.03
CA SER A 61 -7.47 10.60 -21.83
C SER A 61 -7.85 11.85 -21.04
N CYS A 62 -8.08 11.69 -19.73
CA CYS A 62 -8.53 12.75 -18.83
C CYS A 62 -7.42 13.28 -17.90
N GLY A 63 -6.23 12.68 -17.87
CA GLY A 63 -5.22 13.07 -16.92
C GLY A 63 -4.01 12.13 -16.87
N GLU A 64 -3.24 12.32 -15.85
CA GLU A 64 -1.99 11.59 -15.58
C GLU A 64 -2.00 11.03 -14.17
N VAL A 65 -1.43 9.84 -14.01
CA VAL A 65 -1.18 9.20 -12.71
C VAL A 65 0.31 9.03 -12.53
N ALA A 66 0.81 9.32 -11.34
CA ALA A 66 2.15 8.98 -10.91
C ALA A 66 2.09 8.26 -9.56
N TRP A 67 2.94 7.26 -9.34
CA TRP A 67 2.94 6.53 -8.10
C TRP A 67 4.34 6.15 -7.64
N ARG A 68 4.49 5.95 -6.33
CA ARG A 68 5.69 5.40 -5.69
C ARG A 68 5.29 4.36 -4.65
N TYR A 69 6.17 3.37 -4.48
CA TYR A 69 5.92 2.25 -3.59
C TYR A 69 7.22 1.73 -3.01
N VAL A 70 7.34 1.76 -1.69
CA VAL A 70 8.53 1.33 -0.96
C VAL A 70 8.12 0.36 0.14
N PRO A 71 8.33 -0.95 -0.05
CA PRO A 71 8.07 -1.94 0.99
C PRO A 71 9.09 -1.83 2.13
N CYS A 72 8.61 -1.88 3.35
CA CYS A 72 9.44 -1.81 4.56
C CYS A 72 10.31 -3.08 4.75
N HIS A 73 9.75 -4.26 4.52
CA HIS A 73 10.38 -5.56 4.80
C HIS A 73 10.46 -6.51 3.60
N GLY A 74 10.58 -5.98 2.39
CA GLY A 74 10.68 -6.77 1.16
C GLY A 74 9.34 -7.22 0.60
N LEU A 75 8.43 -7.78 1.42
CA LEU A 75 7.02 -8.02 1.12
C LEU A 75 6.17 -7.01 1.86
N ALA A 76 5.22 -6.38 1.17
CA ALA A 76 4.36 -5.34 1.72
C ALA A 76 2.92 -5.82 1.98
N GLY A 77 2.29 -5.23 3.01
CA GLY A 77 0.84 -5.27 3.20
C GLY A 77 0.11 -4.35 2.23
N ASP A 78 0.76 -3.28 1.82
CA ASP A 78 0.24 -2.32 0.87
C ASP A 78 0.05 -2.89 -0.54
N PHE A 79 -0.97 -2.39 -1.23
CA PHE A 79 -1.20 -2.64 -2.65
C PHE A 79 -1.94 -1.46 -3.28
N LEU A 80 -1.47 -1.00 -4.43
CA LEU A 80 -2.10 0.08 -5.18
C LEU A 80 -2.25 -0.30 -6.66
N ASN A 81 -3.26 0.27 -7.31
CA ASN A 81 -3.36 0.15 -8.77
C ASN A 81 -4.25 1.25 -9.36
N VAL A 82 -4.18 1.37 -10.68
CA VAL A 82 -5.02 2.25 -11.50
C VAL A 82 -5.44 1.53 -12.76
N PHE A 83 -6.70 1.68 -13.16
CA PHE A 83 -7.27 1.01 -14.31
C PHE A 83 -8.19 1.91 -15.11
N GLN A 84 -8.21 1.71 -16.42
CA GLN A 84 -9.39 2.05 -17.21
C GLN A 84 -10.46 1.00 -16.90
N LEU A 85 -11.61 1.42 -16.38
CA LEU A 85 -12.72 0.52 -16.01
C LEU A 85 -13.65 0.26 -17.20
N ASP A 86 -13.95 1.33 -17.94
CA ASP A 86 -14.68 1.34 -19.20
C ASP A 86 -14.21 2.52 -20.06
N ASP A 87 -14.93 2.88 -21.13
CA ASP A 87 -14.57 3.97 -22.04
C ASP A 87 -14.57 5.37 -21.37
N GLU A 88 -15.24 5.50 -20.21
CA GLU A 88 -15.47 6.79 -19.54
C GLU A 88 -14.94 6.85 -18.11
N HIS A 89 -14.54 5.74 -17.50
CA HIS A 89 -14.18 5.71 -16.08
C HIS A 89 -12.79 5.18 -15.84
N VAL A 90 -12.05 5.88 -14.97
CA VAL A 90 -10.74 5.46 -14.43
C VAL A 90 -10.92 5.16 -12.95
N GLY A 91 -10.47 3.98 -12.53
CA GLY A 91 -10.45 3.57 -11.13
C GLY A 91 -9.05 3.65 -10.55
N LEU A 92 -8.93 4.19 -9.33
CA LEU A 92 -7.67 4.30 -8.57
C LEU A 92 -7.92 3.79 -7.15
N PHE A 93 -7.00 3.00 -6.62
CA PHE A 93 -7.13 2.55 -5.23
C PHE A 93 -5.78 2.37 -4.53
N VAL A 94 -5.84 2.44 -3.21
CA VAL A 94 -4.80 2.00 -2.28
C VAL A 94 -5.45 1.09 -1.25
N VAL A 95 -4.81 -0.04 -0.98
CA VAL A 95 -5.12 -0.99 0.09
C VAL A 95 -3.93 -1.06 1.01
N ASP A 96 -4.17 -1.10 2.31
CA ASP A 96 -3.15 -1.35 3.31
C ASP A 96 -3.67 -2.39 4.30
N VAL A 97 -3.00 -3.54 4.36
CA VAL A 97 -3.39 -4.68 5.19
C VAL A 97 -2.70 -4.60 6.54
N SER A 98 -3.48 -4.70 7.61
CA SER A 98 -3.01 -4.67 8.99
C SER A 98 -1.83 -5.62 9.24
N GLY A 99 -0.78 -5.11 9.91
CA GLY A 99 0.45 -5.84 10.21
C GLY A 99 1.39 -5.92 9.00
N HIS A 100 2.45 -6.73 9.10
CA HIS A 100 3.51 -6.78 8.08
C HIS A 100 3.97 -8.22 7.78
N GLY A 101 4.70 -8.37 6.69
CA GLY A 101 5.33 -9.63 6.28
C GLY A 101 4.42 -10.54 5.45
N VAL A 102 4.69 -11.84 5.47
CA VAL A 102 4.07 -12.80 4.56
C VAL A 102 2.54 -12.87 4.65
N PRO A 103 1.90 -12.93 5.85
CA PRO A 103 0.44 -13.00 5.91
C PRO A 103 -0.25 -11.78 5.29
N SER A 104 0.19 -10.57 5.64
CA SER A 104 -0.38 -9.31 5.11
C SER A 104 -0.19 -9.22 3.60
N SER A 105 1.00 -9.55 3.09
CA SER A 105 1.29 -9.52 1.65
C SER A 105 0.47 -10.55 0.85
N LEU A 106 0.19 -11.72 1.40
CA LEU A 106 -0.68 -12.70 0.74
C LEU A 106 -2.13 -12.23 0.69
N LEU A 107 -2.61 -11.56 1.75
CA LEU A 107 -3.95 -10.98 1.75
C LEU A 107 -4.04 -9.82 0.76
N SER A 108 -3.04 -8.91 0.71
CA SER A 108 -3.04 -7.79 -0.24
C SER A 108 -3.09 -8.25 -1.70
N VAL A 109 -2.31 -9.28 -2.07
CA VAL A 109 -2.38 -9.91 -3.40
C VAL A 109 -3.74 -10.57 -3.65
N THR A 110 -4.33 -11.19 -2.62
CA THR A 110 -5.65 -11.82 -2.76
C THR A 110 -6.72 -10.77 -3.00
N VAL A 111 -6.75 -9.68 -2.22
CA VAL A 111 -7.65 -8.54 -2.42
C VAL A 111 -7.45 -7.94 -3.81
N GLY A 112 -6.22 -7.77 -4.28
CA GLY A 112 -5.91 -7.26 -5.62
C GLY A 112 -6.51 -8.09 -6.77
N ARG A 113 -6.80 -9.38 -6.56
CA ARG A 113 -7.49 -10.21 -7.56
C ARG A 113 -8.98 -9.89 -7.71
N PHE A 114 -9.61 -9.39 -6.65
CA PHE A 114 -10.99 -8.90 -6.69
C PHE A 114 -11.06 -7.49 -7.28
N LEU A 115 -10.03 -6.69 -7.04
CA LEU A 115 -9.89 -5.33 -7.57
C LEU A 115 -9.30 -5.35 -8.99
N THR A 116 -10.03 -5.94 -9.94
CA THR A 116 -9.63 -6.04 -11.35
C THR A 116 -10.69 -5.45 -12.27
N PRO A 117 -10.31 -4.72 -13.35
CA PRO A 117 -11.26 -4.18 -14.33
C PRO A 117 -11.81 -5.24 -15.30
N LYS A 118 -11.34 -6.48 -15.18
CA LYS A 118 -11.82 -7.58 -16.04
C LYS A 118 -13.11 -8.14 -15.48
N VAL A 119 -14.16 -8.13 -16.28
CA VAL A 119 -15.42 -8.80 -15.93
C VAL A 119 -15.16 -10.27 -15.66
N SER A 120 -15.41 -10.69 -14.43
CA SER A 120 -15.29 -12.07 -13.96
C SER A 120 -16.14 -12.26 -12.70
N ASP A 121 -16.42 -13.49 -12.34
CA ASP A 121 -17.18 -13.81 -11.11
C ASP A 121 -16.51 -13.31 -9.81
N SER A 122 -15.23 -12.96 -9.88
CA SER A 122 -14.46 -12.43 -8.74
C SER A 122 -14.20 -10.93 -8.82
N SER A 123 -14.54 -10.22 -9.90
CA SER A 123 -14.37 -8.77 -9.97
C SER A 123 -15.45 -8.05 -9.19
N VAL A 124 -15.03 -7.15 -8.31
CA VAL A 124 -15.95 -6.24 -7.58
C VAL A 124 -16.00 -4.84 -8.21
N LEU A 125 -15.14 -4.54 -9.21
CA LEU A 125 -15.06 -3.20 -9.83
C LEU A 125 -16.03 -3.01 -10.99
N VAL A 126 -16.30 -4.09 -11.72
CA VAL A 126 -17.14 -4.08 -12.92
C VAL A 126 -18.01 -5.33 -12.98
N ARG A 127 -19.22 -5.18 -13.50
CA ARG A 127 -20.15 -6.28 -13.73
C ARG A 127 -20.83 -6.14 -15.10
N ILE A 128 -21.50 -7.19 -15.57
CA ILE A 128 -22.36 -7.12 -16.75
C ILE A 128 -23.73 -6.63 -16.33
N GLY A 129 -24.16 -5.49 -16.88
CA GLY A 129 -25.50 -4.96 -16.70
C GLY A 129 -26.57 -5.78 -17.41
N GLU A 130 -27.84 -5.46 -17.17
CA GLU A 130 -29.00 -6.15 -17.76
C GLU A 130 -29.03 -6.03 -19.30
N ASP A 131 -28.45 -4.98 -19.84
CA ASP A 131 -28.32 -4.73 -21.29
C ASP A 131 -27.11 -5.43 -21.94
N GLY A 132 -26.29 -6.13 -21.12
CA GLY A 132 -25.06 -6.80 -21.56
C GLY A 132 -23.86 -5.87 -21.67
N ALA A 133 -23.97 -4.59 -21.29
CA ALA A 133 -22.86 -3.66 -21.22
C ALA A 133 -22.06 -3.83 -19.90
N THR A 134 -20.82 -3.39 -19.91
CA THR A 134 -20.02 -3.30 -18.68
C THR A 134 -20.54 -2.15 -17.83
N GLU A 135 -20.88 -2.43 -16.59
CA GLU A 135 -21.29 -1.46 -15.58
C GLU A 135 -20.19 -1.30 -14.54
N VAL A 136 -19.80 -0.06 -14.25
CA VAL A 136 -18.85 0.25 -13.18
C VAL A 136 -19.58 0.24 -11.84
N VAL A 137 -19.08 -0.56 -10.91
CA VAL A 137 -19.65 -0.66 -9.55
C VAL A 137 -19.26 0.57 -8.75
N SER A 138 -20.21 1.11 -7.97
CA SER A 138 -19.94 2.30 -7.16
C SER A 138 -18.91 2.02 -6.05
N PRO A 139 -18.08 3.01 -5.66
CA PRO A 139 -17.10 2.83 -4.60
C PRO A 139 -17.65 2.26 -3.30
N VAL A 140 -18.84 2.71 -2.88
CA VAL A 140 -19.49 2.20 -1.66
C VAL A 140 -19.93 0.75 -1.78
N GLU A 141 -20.43 0.33 -2.96
CA GLU A 141 -20.78 -1.07 -3.21
C GLU A 141 -19.54 -1.96 -3.21
N VAL A 142 -18.43 -1.50 -3.83
CA VAL A 142 -17.14 -2.20 -3.82
C VAL A 142 -16.66 -2.44 -2.38
N ALA A 143 -16.64 -1.41 -1.53
CA ALA A 143 -16.22 -1.55 -0.13
C ALA A 143 -17.13 -2.52 0.64
N THR A 144 -18.45 -2.45 0.40
CA THR A 144 -19.44 -3.33 1.03
C THR A 144 -19.22 -4.78 0.61
N GLU A 145 -19.02 -5.04 -0.68
CA GLU A 145 -18.77 -6.38 -1.20
C GLU A 145 -17.44 -6.95 -0.68
N LEU A 146 -16.37 -6.16 -0.67
CA LEU A 146 -15.10 -6.55 -0.07
C LEU A 146 -15.28 -6.90 1.41
N ASN A 147 -16.05 -6.11 2.18
CA ASN A 147 -16.30 -6.42 3.59
C ASN A 147 -17.05 -7.74 3.79
N GLN A 148 -17.96 -8.11 2.87
CA GLN A 148 -18.62 -9.40 2.91
C GLN A 148 -17.70 -10.57 2.57
N GLN A 149 -16.72 -10.36 1.68
CA GLN A 149 -15.79 -11.38 1.22
C GLN A 149 -14.62 -11.62 2.19
N PHE A 150 -14.16 -10.56 2.88
CA PHE A 150 -12.93 -10.56 3.67
C PHE A 150 -13.23 -10.27 5.15
N GLN A 151 -13.80 -11.25 5.87
CA GLN A 151 -13.97 -11.11 7.31
C GLN A 151 -12.69 -11.53 8.05
N SER A 152 -12.23 -10.72 9.01
CA SER A 152 -10.97 -10.93 9.75
C SER A 152 -10.87 -12.31 10.40
N GLN A 153 -11.98 -12.88 10.84
CA GLN A 153 -12.06 -14.23 11.43
C GLN A 153 -11.61 -15.34 10.48
N ASP A 154 -11.80 -15.14 9.17
CA ASP A 154 -11.43 -16.10 8.12
C ASP A 154 -9.96 -15.93 7.68
N PHE A 155 -9.34 -14.78 8.01
CA PHE A 155 -8.00 -14.39 7.55
C PHE A 155 -7.03 -14.11 8.72
N SER A 156 -7.04 -14.94 9.75
CA SER A 156 -6.09 -14.84 10.87
C SER A 156 -6.14 -13.49 11.60
N GLU A 157 -7.34 -12.93 11.77
CA GLU A 157 -7.62 -11.63 12.37
C GLU A 157 -7.07 -10.42 11.57
N LEU A 158 -6.63 -10.63 10.34
CA LEU A 158 -6.24 -9.54 9.44
C LEU A 158 -7.47 -8.81 8.91
N TYR A 159 -7.34 -7.51 8.79
CA TYR A 159 -8.27 -6.58 8.15
C TYR A 159 -7.45 -5.62 7.30
N PHE A 160 -8.09 -4.76 6.54
CA PHE A 160 -7.36 -3.78 5.73
C PHE A 160 -8.09 -2.45 5.62
N THR A 161 -7.30 -1.40 5.47
CA THR A 161 -7.81 -0.09 5.08
C THR A 161 -7.89 -0.02 3.56
N PHE A 162 -8.84 0.75 3.06
CA PHE A 162 -9.11 0.81 1.62
C PHE A 162 -9.62 2.19 1.22
N ILE A 163 -9.01 2.76 0.20
CA ILE A 163 -9.54 3.94 -0.50
C ILE A 163 -9.67 3.63 -1.98
N TYR A 164 -10.84 3.95 -2.55
CA TYR A 164 -11.13 3.71 -3.95
C TYR A 164 -11.86 4.89 -4.55
N CYS A 165 -11.34 5.37 -5.68
CA CYS A 165 -11.88 6.47 -6.46
C CYS A 165 -12.26 5.99 -7.85
N VAL A 166 -13.41 6.46 -8.35
CA VAL A 166 -13.84 6.34 -9.74
C VAL A 166 -13.99 7.74 -10.32
N VAL A 167 -13.18 8.04 -11.34
CA VAL A 167 -13.18 9.33 -12.05
C VAL A 167 -13.88 9.16 -13.38
N ASN A 168 -14.93 9.95 -13.64
CA ASN A 168 -15.53 10.03 -14.98
C ASN A 168 -14.65 10.92 -15.87
N SER A 169 -14.09 10.35 -16.93
CA SER A 169 -13.12 10.99 -17.82
C SER A 169 -13.70 12.10 -18.67
N ARG A 170 -15.04 12.22 -18.78
CA ARG A 170 -15.70 13.28 -19.54
C ARG A 170 -16.11 14.46 -18.69
N THR A 171 -16.55 14.19 -17.46
CA THR A 171 -17.16 15.22 -16.61
C THR A 171 -16.22 15.74 -15.52
N GLY A 172 -15.18 14.96 -15.16
CA GLY A 172 -14.35 15.24 -13.99
C GLY A 172 -15.06 14.97 -12.66
N GLU A 173 -16.26 14.34 -12.69
CA GLU A 173 -16.88 13.84 -11.47
C GLU A 173 -16.04 12.70 -10.91
N MET A 174 -15.62 12.81 -9.67
CA MET A 174 -14.93 11.77 -8.93
C MET A 174 -15.78 11.31 -7.77
N ARG A 175 -16.11 10.02 -7.74
CA ARG A 175 -16.77 9.34 -6.62
C ARG A 175 -15.72 8.54 -5.87
N TYR A 176 -15.76 8.56 -4.52
CA TYR A 176 -14.80 7.81 -3.73
C TYR A 176 -15.39 7.35 -2.40
N THR A 177 -14.81 6.25 -1.88
CA THR A 177 -14.99 5.75 -0.52
C THR A 177 -13.64 5.59 0.17
N ALA A 178 -13.63 5.72 1.50
CA ALA A 178 -12.45 5.43 2.32
C ALA A 178 -12.90 4.60 3.53
N SER A 179 -12.34 3.42 3.68
CA SER A 179 -12.69 2.42 4.70
C SER A 179 -11.53 2.31 5.69
N GLY A 180 -11.56 3.09 6.77
CA GLY A 180 -10.49 3.16 7.76
C GLY A 180 -9.15 3.71 7.24
N HIS A 181 -9.12 4.21 6.02
CA HIS A 181 -7.91 4.66 5.32
C HIS A 181 -7.62 6.14 5.60
N PRO A 182 -6.35 6.58 5.52
CA PRO A 182 -6.00 8.01 5.57
C PRO A 182 -6.85 8.85 4.62
N PRO A 183 -7.12 10.12 4.96
CA PRO A 183 -7.96 10.98 4.14
C PRO A 183 -7.32 11.22 2.77
N LEU A 184 -8.16 11.28 1.72
CA LEU A 184 -7.75 11.75 0.42
C LEU A 184 -7.24 13.19 0.52
N LEU A 185 -6.08 13.49 -0.07
CA LEU A 185 -5.57 14.84 -0.15
C LEU A 185 -5.83 15.42 -1.55
N ARG A 186 -6.48 16.58 -1.60
CA ARG A 186 -6.70 17.34 -2.82
C ARG A 186 -5.85 18.61 -2.83
N LEU A 187 -5.08 18.79 -3.89
CA LEU A 187 -4.47 20.05 -4.25
C LEU A 187 -5.26 20.66 -5.39
N SER A 188 -5.95 21.78 -5.14
CA SER A 188 -6.69 22.48 -6.19
C SER A 188 -5.76 23.17 -7.19
N ALA A 189 -6.25 23.43 -8.41
CA ALA A 189 -5.54 24.21 -9.42
C ALA A 189 -5.11 25.60 -8.92
N THR A 190 -5.82 26.16 -7.92
CA THR A 190 -5.49 27.44 -7.29
C THR A 190 -4.41 27.33 -6.22
N GLY A 191 -4.03 26.10 -5.83
CA GLY A 191 -2.98 25.81 -4.86
C GLY A 191 -3.48 25.60 -3.43
N GLU A 192 -4.78 25.49 -3.21
CA GLU A 192 -5.35 25.12 -1.91
C GLU A 192 -5.20 23.60 -1.69
N VAL A 193 -4.69 23.21 -0.51
CA VAL A 193 -4.52 21.82 -0.11
C VAL A 193 -5.53 21.46 0.96
N THR A 194 -6.40 20.49 0.70
CA THR A 194 -7.46 20.04 1.60
C THR A 194 -7.42 18.55 1.82
N PHE A 195 -7.75 18.11 3.04
CA PHE A 195 -8.02 16.70 3.34
C PHE A 195 -9.50 16.41 3.25
N GLU A 196 -9.85 15.45 2.42
CA GLU A 196 -11.22 14.99 2.21
C GLU A 196 -11.44 13.69 3.00
N SER A 197 -11.97 13.82 4.23
CA SER A 197 -12.14 12.68 5.14
C SER A 197 -13.49 11.98 4.94
N LEU A 198 -13.48 10.67 5.07
CA LEU A 198 -14.62 9.80 5.34
C LEU A 198 -14.33 9.00 6.61
N HIS A 199 -15.35 8.82 7.45
CA HIS A 199 -15.20 8.11 8.72
C HIS A 199 -15.92 6.77 8.65
N SER A 200 -15.22 5.74 8.17
CA SER A 200 -15.71 4.37 8.08
C SER A 200 -14.72 3.40 8.72
N LEU A 201 -15.19 2.23 9.10
CA LEU A 201 -14.33 1.18 9.65
C LEU A 201 -13.50 0.51 8.54
N PRO A 202 -12.33 -0.07 8.88
CA PRO A 202 -11.58 -0.90 7.96
C PRO A 202 -12.41 -2.08 7.44
N VAL A 203 -12.08 -2.53 6.23
CA VAL A 203 -12.72 -3.69 5.61
C VAL A 203 -12.32 -4.96 6.36
N GLY A 204 -13.32 -5.81 6.63
CA GLY A 204 -13.14 -7.07 7.34
C GLY A 204 -13.14 -6.96 8.87
N PHE A 205 -13.15 -5.74 9.42
CA PHE A 205 -13.08 -5.54 10.87
C PHE A 205 -14.41 -5.90 11.57
N PHE A 206 -15.55 -5.49 11.00
CA PHE A 206 -16.89 -5.87 11.48
C PHE A 206 -17.80 -6.24 10.30
N PRO A 207 -18.58 -7.35 10.41
CA PRO A 207 -19.50 -7.76 9.34
C PRO A 207 -20.55 -6.72 8.98
N GLU A 208 -21.04 -5.95 9.99
CA GLU A 208 -22.08 -4.93 9.84
C GLU A 208 -21.51 -3.54 9.57
N ALA A 209 -20.25 -3.42 9.16
CA ALA A 209 -19.67 -2.11 8.82
C ALA A 209 -20.44 -1.46 7.65
N GLU A 210 -20.80 -0.20 7.84
CA GLU A 210 -21.43 0.63 6.82
C GLU A 210 -20.38 1.57 6.21
N TYR A 211 -20.44 1.76 4.91
CA TYR A 211 -19.54 2.61 4.15
C TYR A 211 -20.29 3.78 3.52
N GLU A 212 -19.58 4.87 3.34
CA GLU A 212 -20.11 6.08 2.72
C GLU A 212 -19.34 6.39 1.43
N GLU A 213 -19.99 7.10 0.51
CA GLU A 213 -19.39 7.62 -0.71
C GLU A 213 -19.51 9.13 -0.73
N LYS A 214 -18.44 9.80 -1.18
CA LYS A 214 -18.46 11.24 -1.51
C LYS A 214 -18.25 11.46 -2.99
N ILE A 215 -18.76 12.62 -3.45
CA ILE A 215 -18.58 13.09 -4.82
C ILE A 215 -17.81 14.41 -4.78
N ILE A 216 -16.77 14.51 -5.60
CA ILE A 216 -15.97 15.71 -5.81
C ILE A 216 -16.03 16.06 -7.29
N GLN A 217 -16.29 17.32 -7.62
CA GLN A 217 -16.14 17.84 -8.97
C GLN A 217 -14.69 18.35 -9.15
N LEU A 218 -13.89 17.65 -9.95
CA LEU A 218 -12.53 18.06 -10.28
C LEU A 218 -12.55 19.21 -11.29
N GLN A 219 -11.63 20.15 -11.10
CA GLN A 219 -11.33 21.23 -12.03
C GLN A 219 -9.99 20.92 -12.74
N GLU A 220 -9.82 21.39 -13.97
CA GLU A 220 -8.55 21.20 -14.70
C GLU A 220 -7.37 21.72 -13.90
N GLY A 221 -6.36 20.87 -13.71
CA GLY A 221 -5.19 21.11 -12.88
C GLY A 221 -5.33 20.71 -11.41
N ASP A 222 -6.50 20.20 -10.99
CA ASP A 222 -6.61 19.59 -9.66
C ASP A 222 -5.81 18.30 -9.58
N ARG A 223 -5.15 18.09 -8.43
CA ARG A 223 -4.44 16.86 -8.10
C ARG A 223 -5.02 16.18 -6.89
N ILE A 224 -5.11 14.87 -6.96
CA ILE A 224 -5.58 14.00 -5.89
C ILE A 224 -4.43 13.10 -5.48
N TYR A 225 -4.23 12.93 -4.17
CA TYR A 225 -3.23 12.02 -3.62
C TYR A 225 -3.90 11.00 -2.70
N LEU A 226 -3.68 9.72 -2.99
CA LEU A 226 -4.00 8.58 -2.14
C LEU A 226 -2.67 8.05 -1.58
N TYR A 227 -2.64 7.71 -0.30
CA TYR A 227 -1.39 7.29 0.36
C TYR A 227 -1.70 6.40 1.56
N SER A 228 -0.81 5.44 1.86
CA SER A 228 -0.89 4.63 3.09
C SER A 228 -0.43 5.43 4.32
N ASP A 229 -0.76 4.94 5.50
CA ASP A 229 -0.39 5.58 6.77
C ASP A 229 1.13 5.66 6.98
N GLY A 230 1.91 4.75 6.37
CA GLY A 230 3.37 4.82 6.36
C GLY A 230 3.95 6.13 5.80
N VAL A 231 3.15 6.95 5.10
CA VAL A 231 3.54 8.31 4.69
C VAL A 231 3.50 9.27 5.86
N THR A 232 2.38 9.34 6.58
CA THR A 232 2.18 10.29 7.69
C THR A 232 2.75 9.79 9.01
N GLU A 233 2.85 8.49 9.19
CA GLU A 233 3.42 7.84 10.39
C GLU A 233 4.94 7.60 10.27
N ALA A 234 5.56 7.97 9.15
CA ALA A 234 7.01 7.94 8.99
C ALA A 234 7.70 8.68 10.14
N MET A 235 8.62 8.01 10.83
CA MET A 235 9.27 8.55 12.04
C MET A 235 10.71 8.96 11.79
N ASP A 236 11.09 10.09 12.36
CA ASP A 236 12.49 10.52 12.42
C ASP A 236 13.27 9.80 13.56
N LYS A 237 14.55 10.18 13.73
CA LYS A 237 15.44 9.65 14.79
C LYS A 237 14.95 9.98 16.22
N ASP A 238 14.13 11.00 16.40
CA ASP A 238 13.59 11.46 17.68
C ASP A 238 12.16 10.93 17.93
N LEU A 239 11.66 10.05 17.03
CA LEU A 239 10.32 9.44 17.02
C LEU A 239 9.18 10.45 16.76
N GLU A 240 9.48 11.53 16.06
CA GLU A 240 8.48 12.47 15.60
C GLU A 240 7.94 12.01 14.24
N GLN A 241 6.59 12.02 14.10
CA GLN A 241 5.93 11.64 12.84
C GLN A 241 6.10 12.73 11.78
N PHE A 242 6.18 12.34 10.51
CA PHE A 242 6.15 13.27 9.37
C PHE A 242 4.86 14.10 9.38
N GLY A 243 3.74 13.44 9.56
CA GLY A 243 2.44 14.03 9.85
C GLY A 243 1.80 14.77 8.67
N ASP A 244 0.54 15.14 8.89
CA ASP A 244 -0.31 15.80 7.88
C ASP A 244 0.23 17.17 7.44
N GLU A 245 0.84 17.93 8.36
CA GLU A 245 1.31 19.28 8.06
C GLU A 245 2.55 19.24 7.14
N SER A 246 3.50 18.32 7.38
CA SER A 246 4.66 18.14 6.50
C SER A 246 4.22 17.63 5.11
N LEU A 247 3.25 16.72 5.06
CA LEU A 247 2.67 16.23 3.82
C LEU A 247 2.05 17.38 3.01
N LYS A 248 1.25 18.23 3.62
CA LYS A 248 0.68 19.45 2.98
C LYS A 248 1.76 20.39 2.48
N GLU A 249 2.78 20.64 3.31
CA GLU A 249 3.86 21.56 2.96
C GLU A 249 4.61 21.08 1.72
N VAL A 250 5.03 19.80 1.70
CA VAL A 250 5.74 19.22 0.55
C VAL A 250 4.90 19.28 -0.72
N ILE A 251 3.62 18.89 -0.66
CA ILE A 251 2.72 18.92 -1.82
C ILE A 251 2.51 20.36 -2.30
N SER A 252 2.31 21.32 -1.39
CA SER A 252 2.12 22.74 -1.74
C SER A 252 3.36 23.34 -2.40
N LEU A 253 4.56 23.03 -1.89
CA LEU A 253 5.82 23.52 -2.43
C LEU A 253 6.09 22.97 -3.85
N ASN A 254 5.66 21.76 -4.12
CA ASN A 254 5.88 21.08 -5.39
C ASN A 254 4.73 21.24 -6.42
N ARG A 255 3.75 22.11 -6.13
CA ARG A 255 2.57 22.31 -6.99
C ARG A 255 2.88 22.72 -8.44
N SER A 256 4.00 23.38 -8.68
CA SER A 256 4.41 23.85 -10.02
C SER A 256 5.23 22.83 -10.79
N ARG A 257 5.64 21.73 -10.18
CA ARG A 257 6.31 20.62 -10.86
C ARG A 257 5.30 19.76 -11.60
N ASP A 258 5.76 18.95 -12.54
CA ASP A 258 4.91 17.86 -13.06
C ASP A 258 4.56 16.86 -11.96
N LEU A 259 3.52 16.06 -12.19
CA LEU A 259 2.98 15.16 -11.16
C LEU A 259 4.04 14.14 -10.71
N ASP A 260 4.78 13.55 -11.66
CA ASP A 260 5.78 12.52 -11.38
C ASP A 260 6.92 13.06 -10.50
N ALA A 261 7.46 14.24 -10.85
CA ALA A 261 8.47 14.89 -10.04
C ALA A 261 7.95 15.29 -8.65
N GLY A 262 6.67 15.70 -8.54
CA GLY A 262 6.04 16.03 -7.27
C GLY A 262 5.88 14.83 -6.35
N VAL A 263 5.44 13.69 -6.88
CA VAL A 263 5.33 12.42 -6.13
C VAL A 263 6.72 11.88 -5.77
N GLY A 264 7.70 12.01 -6.66
CA GLY A 264 9.10 11.65 -6.37
C GLY A 264 9.70 12.46 -5.21
N GLU A 265 9.53 13.79 -5.22
CA GLU A 265 9.99 14.67 -4.15
C GLU A 265 9.33 14.38 -2.80
N LEU A 266 8.04 14.00 -2.81
CA LEU A 266 7.35 13.57 -1.59
C LEU A 266 8.02 12.32 -1.01
N LEU A 267 8.30 11.31 -1.84
CA LEU A 267 9.00 10.11 -1.39
C LEU A 267 10.40 10.44 -0.85
N GLU A 268 11.18 11.26 -1.56
CA GLU A 268 12.51 11.68 -1.13
C GLU A 268 12.45 12.43 0.22
N SER A 269 11.45 13.27 0.44
CA SER A 269 11.23 13.98 1.70
C SER A 269 10.94 13.02 2.86
N ILE A 270 10.11 11.99 2.63
CA ILE A 270 9.82 10.95 3.62
C ILE A 270 11.09 10.15 3.95
N GLN A 271 11.84 9.73 2.92
CA GLN A 271 13.08 8.98 3.12
C GLN A 271 14.12 9.78 3.89
N ALA A 272 14.28 11.06 3.57
CA ALA A 272 15.18 11.96 4.31
C ALA A 272 14.74 12.18 5.76
N TRP A 273 13.42 12.21 6.02
CA TRP A 273 12.87 12.29 7.37
C TRP A 273 13.22 11.07 8.21
N CYS A 274 13.14 9.88 7.62
CA CYS A 274 13.39 8.60 8.29
C CYS A 274 14.88 8.26 8.46
N GLU A 275 15.82 9.06 7.96
CA GLU A 275 17.25 8.75 8.08
C GLU A 275 17.74 8.70 9.54
N PRO A 276 18.63 7.75 9.91
CA PRO A 276 19.28 6.76 9.03
C PRO A 276 18.55 5.41 8.91
N ASN A 277 17.39 5.24 9.51
CA ASN A 277 16.75 3.92 9.70
C ASN A 277 15.85 3.49 8.51
N GLY A 278 15.40 4.44 7.70
CA GLY A 278 14.35 4.23 6.69
C GLY A 278 12.94 4.13 7.28
N PRO A 279 11.90 4.05 6.43
CA PRO A 279 10.52 3.90 6.86
C PRO A 279 10.29 2.62 7.69
N LEU A 280 9.49 2.71 8.72
CA LEU A 280 9.13 1.58 9.61
C LEU A 280 7.89 0.81 9.10
N ASP A 281 7.16 1.37 8.14
CA ASP A 281 6.04 0.76 7.46
C ASP A 281 6.13 0.93 5.95
N ASP A 282 5.27 0.25 5.21
CA ASP A 282 5.19 0.34 3.76
C ASP A 282 4.76 1.77 3.36
N VAL A 283 5.41 2.32 2.34
CA VAL A 283 5.09 3.66 1.82
C VAL A 283 4.50 3.53 0.43
N SER A 284 3.22 3.84 0.32
CA SER A 284 2.47 3.85 -0.94
C SER A 284 1.93 5.25 -1.22
N ILE A 285 2.24 5.79 -2.39
CA ILE A 285 1.77 7.10 -2.83
C ILE A 285 1.26 6.96 -4.26
N LEU A 286 0.03 7.42 -4.50
CA LEU A 286 -0.59 7.49 -5.81
C LEU A 286 -1.15 8.90 -6.02
N GLY A 287 -0.60 9.64 -6.97
CA GLY A 287 -1.07 10.95 -7.41
C GLY A 287 -1.86 10.84 -8.71
N PHE A 288 -2.94 11.60 -8.86
CA PHE A 288 -3.70 11.77 -10.09
C PHE A 288 -3.89 13.26 -10.37
N GLU A 289 -3.56 13.70 -11.58
CA GLU A 289 -3.82 15.07 -12.08
C GLU A 289 -4.93 15.05 -13.12
N TRP A 290 -6.01 15.79 -12.86
CA TRP A 290 -7.07 15.98 -13.83
C TRP A 290 -6.68 17.06 -14.86
N ARG A 291 -6.64 16.68 -16.13
CA ARG A 291 -6.27 17.61 -17.25
C ARG A 291 -7.44 18.01 -18.14
N GLY A 292 -8.66 17.69 -17.71
CA GLY A 292 -9.84 17.90 -18.55
C GLY A 292 -9.98 16.88 -19.67
N THR A 293 -11.00 17.02 -20.49
CA THR A 293 -11.19 16.19 -21.69
C THR A 293 -10.36 16.75 -22.84
N SER A 294 -9.48 15.93 -23.39
CA SER A 294 -8.86 16.27 -24.70
C SER A 294 -9.97 16.42 -25.75
N SER A 295 -10.09 17.58 -26.32
CA SER A 295 -11.07 17.92 -27.37
C SER A 295 -10.75 17.19 -28.66
#